data_0ba65d9dcbe019fae358ee07b5b2217a
#
_entry.id   0ba65d9dcbe019fae358ee07b5b2217a
#
_cell.length_a   1.000
_cell.length_b   1.000
_cell.length_c   1.000
_cell.angle_alpha   90.00
_cell.angle_beta   90.00
_cell.angle_gamma   90.00
#
_symmetry.space_group_name_H-M   'P 1'
#
loop_
_entity.id
_entity.type
_entity.pdbx_description
1 polymer ?
#
loop_
_entity_poly.entity_id
_entity_poly.type
_entity_poly.pdbx_seq_one_letter_code
_entity_poly.pdbx_strand_id
1 'polypeptide(L)'
;MTDRPAFYRFHQGDRVLPFTAAEYDARLAGLRRIMAQQGIDACVLTSMHNVAYYSGFLYCAFGRPYALVVTAQDSVTISAGIDAAQPWRRCHGDNITYTDWARNNYWRAILSVTGTGKTIGIEGDHLSLSQNALLESFLSPAATRDIATDTMRQRMHKSAAELDLIRAGAAVADVGGYAIRDTIREGIREIDVAMAGRDAMELEIASRFPDAEYRDTWVWFQSGINTDGAHNPVTGRRLQRGDILSLNCFPMISGYYTALERTLFVGEVDDASMAIWQANVGAHELGISLLKAGTTCAEVTEQINTYFAERDLLQYRTFGYGHSFGVLSHYYGREAGLELREDIDTVLEAGMVISMEPMLTIAEGQPGAGGYREHDILIITEDGNENITGYPYGPEGNVIG
;
A
#
# COMPACT_ATOMS: atom_id res chain seq x y z
N MET A 1 -12.59 7.26 -45.81
CA MET A 1 -12.02 7.27 -44.47
C MET A 1 -11.56 5.87 -44.21
N THR A 2 -10.27 5.65 -43.98
CA THR A 2 -9.76 4.34 -43.52
C THR A 2 -10.48 3.99 -42.23
N ASP A 3 -11.11 2.83 -42.20
CA ASP A 3 -11.83 2.31 -41.04
C ASP A 3 -10.81 2.06 -39.92
N ARG A 4 -10.74 3.02 -38.96
CA ARG A 4 -9.78 2.96 -37.86
C ARG A 4 -10.34 2.01 -36.80
N PRO A 5 -9.62 0.94 -36.42
CA PRO A 5 -10.13 0.02 -35.42
C PRO A 5 -10.30 0.69 -34.07
N ALA A 6 -11.38 0.34 -33.34
CA ALA A 6 -11.61 0.80 -31.99
C ALA A 6 -10.62 0.20 -30.99
N PHE A 7 -10.15 -1.01 -31.28
CA PHE A 7 -9.17 -1.75 -30.45
C PHE A 7 -8.52 -2.84 -31.30
N TYR A 8 -7.40 -3.36 -30.81
CA TYR A 8 -6.62 -4.43 -31.44
C TYR A 8 -5.80 -5.17 -30.40
N ARG A 9 -5.19 -6.30 -30.78
CA ARG A 9 -4.16 -6.97 -29.96
C ARG A 9 -2.78 -6.54 -30.43
N PHE A 10 -1.93 -6.18 -29.46
CA PHE A 10 -0.55 -5.77 -29.73
C PHE A 10 0.40 -6.60 -28.85
N HIS A 11 0.49 -7.87 -29.17
CA HIS A 11 1.30 -8.86 -28.46
C HIS A 11 2.72 -8.82 -29.02
N GLN A 12 3.64 -8.18 -28.30
CA GLN A 12 5.04 -8.05 -28.74
C GLN A 12 5.99 -8.10 -27.54
N GLY A 13 7.02 -8.91 -27.64
CA GLY A 13 8.05 -9.14 -26.64
C GLY A 13 7.68 -10.24 -25.62
N ASP A 14 8.67 -10.64 -24.84
CA ASP A 14 8.54 -11.64 -23.82
C ASP A 14 7.85 -11.07 -22.58
N ARG A 15 7.13 -11.93 -21.85
CA ARG A 15 6.46 -11.55 -20.60
C ARG A 15 7.40 -11.63 -19.42
N VAL A 16 7.42 -10.57 -18.62
CA VAL A 16 8.14 -10.52 -17.35
C VAL A 16 7.13 -10.13 -16.28
N LEU A 17 6.88 -11.05 -15.36
CA LEU A 17 5.90 -10.89 -14.29
C LEU A 17 6.58 -11.01 -12.92
N PRO A 18 6.12 -10.27 -11.90
CA PRO A 18 6.69 -10.36 -10.55
C PRO A 18 6.41 -11.69 -9.85
N PHE A 19 5.36 -12.40 -10.27
CA PHE A 19 4.98 -13.71 -9.73
C PHE A 19 4.85 -14.73 -10.85
N THR A 20 4.81 -16.00 -10.46
CA THR A 20 4.61 -17.11 -11.39
C THR A 20 3.20 -17.12 -12.00
N ALA A 21 3.02 -17.76 -13.15
CA ALA A 21 1.69 -17.95 -13.74
C ALA A 21 0.74 -18.69 -12.78
N ALA A 22 1.24 -19.69 -12.04
CA ALA A 22 0.46 -20.43 -11.06
C ALA A 22 -0.10 -19.55 -9.94
N GLU A 23 0.65 -18.54 -9.50
CA GLU A 23 0.19 -17.56 -8.51
C GLU A 23 -0.99 -16.73 -9.03
N TYR A 24 -0.91 -16.21 -10.26
CA TYR A 24 -2.02 -15.47 -10.87
C TYR A 24 -3.23 -16.36 -11.14
N ASP A 25 -3.01 -17.61 -11.57
CA ASP A 25 -4.10 -18.58 -11.77
C ASP A 25 -4.84 -18.88 -10.46
N ALA A 26 -4.11 -19.00 -9.34
CA ALA A 26 -4.71 -19.18 -8.01
C ALA A 26 -5.55 -17.96 -7.57
N ARG A 27 -5.06 -16.73 -7.80
CA ARG A 27 -5.79 -15.48 -7.53
C ARG A 27 -7.06 -15.40 -8.37
N LEU A 28 -6.97 -15.66 -9.69
CA LEU A 28 -8.11 -15.67 -10.59
C LEU A 28 -9.12 -16.78 -10.24
N ALA A 29 -8.66 -17.94 -9.79
CA ALA A 29 -9.55 -19.00 -9.30
C ALA A 29 -10.32 -18.55 -8.05
N GLY A 30 -9.70 -17.74 -7.17
CA GLY A 30 -10.38 -17.09 -6.05
C GLY A 30 -11.52 -16.18 -6.52
N LEU A 31 -11.22 -15.25 -7.43
CA LEU A 31 -12.22 -14.34 -8.00
C LEU A 31 -13.35 -15.11 -8.70
N ARG A 32 -13.03 -16.15 -9.48
CA ARG A 32 -14.04 -16.99 -10.16
C ARG A 32 -14.95 -17.73 -9.18
N ARG A 33 -14.46 -18.13 -8.00
CA ARG A 33 -15.32 -18.67 -6.93
C ARG A 33 -16.33 -17.63 -6.43
N ILE A 34 -15.89 -16.38 -6.21
CA ILE A 34 -16.77 -15.26 -5.84
C ILE A 34 -17.84 -15.05 -6.93
N MET A 35 -17.41 -14.99 -8.20
CA MET A 35 -18.31 -14.87 -9.35
C MET A 35 -19.38 -15.98 -9.38
N ALA A 36 -18.96 -17.23 -9.20
CA ALA A 36 -19.89 -18.38 -9.21
C ALA A 36 -20.90 -18.30 -8.05
N GLN A 37 -20.47 -17.93 -6.85
CA GLN A 37 -21.33 -17.80 -5.66
C GLN A 37 -22.37 -16.69 -5.82
N GLN A 38 -22.05 -15.62 -6.53
CA GLN A 38 -22.93 -14.45 -6.69
C GLN A 38 -23.64 -14.42 -8.05
N GLY A 39 -23.47 -15.43 -8.90
CA GLY A 39 -24.07 -15.48 -10.23
C GLY A 39 -23.56 -14.38 -11.17
N ILE A 40 -22.27 -14.05 -11.09
CA ILE A 40 -21.62 -13.03 -11.91
C ILE A 40 -21.04 -13.70 -13.17
N ASP A 41 -21.39 -13.17 -14.34
CA ASP A 41 -20.89 -13.66 -15.63
C ASP A 41 -19.49 -13.11 -15.97
N ALA A 42 -19.23 -11.85 -15.63
CA ALA A 42 -17.95 -11.19 -15.85
C ALA A 42 -17.69 -10.13 -14.77
N CYS A 43 -16.43 -9.95 -14.39
CA CYS A 43 -15.98 -8.81 -13.57
C CYS A 43 -15.28 -7.78 -14.45
N VAL A 44 -15.55 -6.50 -14.21
CA VAL A 44 -14.84 -5.37 -14.80
C VAL A 44 -14.13 -4.63 -13.66
N LEU A 45 -12.84 -4.97 -13.47
CA LEU A 45 -11.98 -4.36 -12.45
C LEU A 45 -11.28 -3.15 -13.05
N THR A 46 -11.38 -2.01 -12.39
CA THR A 46 -10.84 -0.72 -12.85
C THR A 46 -9.85 -0.09 -11.88
N SER A 47 -9.77 -0.58 -10.65
CA SER A 47 -8.79 -0.13 -9.67
C SER A 47 -7.39 -0.64 -9.99
N MET A 48 -6.38 0.22 -9.79
CA MET A 48 -4.97 -0.17 -10.00
C MET A 48 -4.59 -1.41 -9.19
N HIS A 49 -5.04 -1.49 -7.94
CA HIS A 49 -4.67 -2.58 -7.05
C HIS A 49 -5.26 -3.92 -7.49
N ASN A 50 -6.53 -3.99 -7.91
CA ASN A 50 -7.10 -5.24 -8.37
C ASN A 50 -6.61 -5.61 -9.77
N VAL A 51 -6.40 -4.64 -10.68
CA VAL A 51 -5.76 -4.93 -11.97
C VAL A 51 -4.37 -5.52 -11.76
N ALA A 52 -3.53 -4.92 -10.90
CA ALA A 52 -2.20 -5.43 -10.58
C ALA A 52 -2.25 -6.78 -9.86
N TYR A 53 -3.13 -6.95 -8.88
CA TYR A 53 -3.25 -8.19 -8.10
C TYR A 53 -3.60 -9.41 -8.96
N TYR A 54 -4.59 -9.27 -9.85
CA TYR A 54 -5.09 -10.38 -10.65
C TYR A 54 -4.36 -10.60 -11.98
N SER A 55 -3.65 -9.58 -12.49
CA SER A 55 -2.97 -9.70 -13.80
C SER A 55 -1.47 -9.41 -13.78
N GLY A 56 -0.95 -8.80 -12.73
CA GLY A 56 0.43 -8.30 -12.69
C GLY A 56 0.63 -6.94 -13.37
N PHE A 57 -0.36 -6.45 -14.11
CA PHE A 57 -0.24 -5.20 -14.83
C PHE A 57 -0.36 -3.99 -13.88
N LEU A 58 0.76 -3.40 -13.55
CA LEU A 58 0.84 -2.16 -12.81
C LEU A 58 1.08 -1.01 -13.79
N TYR A 59 0.12 -0.09 -13.90
CA TYR A 59 0.16 1.01 -14.85
C TYR A 59 0.30 2.38 -14.19
N CYS A 60 0.76 3.37 -14.97
CA CYS A 60 0.72 4.76 -14.56
C CYS A 60 -0.64 5.38 -14.88
N ALA A 61 -1.30 5.97 -13.90
CA ALA A 61 -2.61 6.60 -14.06
C ALA A 61 -2.48 8.03 -14.64
N PHE A 62 -2.27 8.16 -15.95
CA PHE A 62 -2.15 9.45 -16.65
C PHE A 62 -3.45 9.89 -17.36
N GLY A 63 -4.59 9.70 -16.72
CA GLY A 63 -5.87 10.12 -17.31
C GLY A 63 -6.38 9.24 -18.45
N ARG A 64 -5.78 8.06 -18.64
CA ARG A 64 -6.30 7.00 -19.49
C ARG A 64 -6.90 5.91 -18.63
N PRO A 65 -8.10 5.38 -18.95
CA PRO A 65 -8.69 4.29 -18.21
C PRO A 65 -8.04 2.95 -18.60
N TYR A 66 -7.91 2.08 -17.60
CA TYR A 66 -7.48 0.69 -17.75
C TYR A 66 -8.49 -0.20 -17.05
N ALA A 67 -8.55 -1.46 -17.46
CA ALA A 67 -9.35 -2.46 -16.78
C ALA A 67 -8.73 -3.85 -16.89
N LEU A 68 -9.18 -4.72 -16.01
CA LEU A 68 -9.08 -6.16 -16.18
C LEU A 68 -10.49 -6.72 -16.28
N VAL A 69 -10.80 -7.41 -17.36
CA VAL A 69 -12.05 -8.14 -17.54
C VAL A 69 -11.81 -9.61 -17.27
N VAL A 70 -12.51 -10.17 -16.30
CA VAL A 70 -12.42 -11.60 -15.95
C VAL A 70 -13.77 -12.27 -16.21
N THR A 71 -13.75 -13.35 -16.98
CA THR A 71 -14.89 -14.24 -17.20
C THR A 71 -14.62 -15.61 -16.58
N ALA A 72 -15.54 -16.54 -16.73
CA ALA A 72 -15.31 -17.93 -16.28
C ALA A 72 -14.09 -18.58 -16.96
N GLN A 73 -13.76 -18.17 -18.19
CA GLN A 73 -12.68 -18.74 -18.99
C GLN A 73 -11.50 -17.80 -19.17
N ASP A 74 -11.76 -16.51 -19.39
CA ASP A 74 -10.76 -15.55 -19.83
C ASP A 74 -10.37 -14.57 -18.71
N SER A 75 -9.17 -14.00 -18.86
CA SER A 75 -8.67 -12.84 -18.11
C SER A 75 -8.00 -11.92 -19.13
N VAL A 76 -8.55 -10.72 -19.33
CA VAL A 76 -8.14 -9.82 -20.41
C VAL A 76 -7.92 -8.42 -19.87
N THR A 77 -6.67 -7.96 -19.92
CA THR A 77 -6.32 -6.57 -19.59
C THR A 77 -6.71 -5.65 -20.74
N ILE A 78 -7.38 -4.54 -20.43
CA ILE A 78 -7.77 -3.49 -21.39
C ILE A 78 -6.84 -2.29 -21.17
N SER A 79 -6.04 -1.95 -22.17
CA SER A 79 -4.99 -0.94 -22.06
C SER A 79 -5.03 0.09 -23.18
N ALA A 80 -4.42 1.25 -22.96
CA ALA A 80 -4.39 2.36 -23.92
C ALA A 80 -3.33 2.15 -24.99
N GLY A 81 -3.62 2.57 -26.23
CA GLY A 81 -2.71 2.49 -27.37
C GLY A 81 -1.39 3.24 -27.20
N ILE A 82 -1.34 4.24 -26.31
CA ILE A 82 -0.13 4.98 -26.00
C ILE A 82 0.97 4.11 -25.37
N ASP A 83 0.58 3.04 -24.65
CA ASP A 83 1.51 2.15 -23.98
C ASP A 83 2.08 1.04 -24.88
N ALA A 84 1.64 1.00 -26.14
CA ALA A 84 2.07 0.03 -27.15
C ALA A 84 1.97 -1.42 -26.64
N ALA A 85 3.06 -2.19 -26.67
CA ALA A 85 3.08 -3.58 -26.23
C ALA A 85 3.49 -3.76 -24.74
N GLN A 86 3.75 -2.67 -24.02
CA GLN A 86 4.17 -2.76 -22.61
C GLN A 86 3.14 -3.50 -21.74
N PRO A 87 1.81 -3.27 -21.83
CA PRO A 87 0.83 -4.04 -21.07
C PRO A 87 0.86 -5.54 -21.35
N TRP A 88 1.06 -5.97 -22.60
CA TRP A 88 1.22 -7.38 -22.94
C TRP A 88 2.40 -8.02 -22.21
N ARG A 89 3.54 -7.35 -22.18
CA ARG A 89 4.75 -7.88 -21.53
C ARG A 89 4.61 -8.03 -20.02
N ARG A 90 3.62 -7.36 -19.42
CA ARG A 90 3.45 -7.24 -17.97
C ARG A 90 2.14 -7.80 -17.43
N CYS A 91 1.32 -8.42 -18.27
CA CYS A 91 0.07 -9.02 -17.82
C CYS A 91 0.09 -10.56 -17.90
N HIS A 92 -0.51 -11.17 -16.92
CA HIS A 92 -1.00 -12.55 -16.99
C HIS A 92 -2.35 -12.55 -17.70
N GLY A 93 -2.61 -13.55 -18.55
CA GLY A 93 -3.82 -13.58 -19.39
C GLY A 93 -3.61 -12.90 -20.73
N ASP A 94 -4.67 -12.42 -21.36
CA ASP A 94 -4.65 -11.72 -22.65
C ASP A 94 -4.60 -10.20 -22.46
N ASN A 95 -4.33 -9.45 -23.55
CA ASN A 95 -4.38 -8.01 -23.60
C ASN A 95 -5.08 -7.51 -24.85
N ILE A 96 -6.00 -6.57 -24.68
CA ILE A 96 -6.61 -5.78 -25.75
C ILE A 96 -6.21 -4.32 -25.58
N THR A 97 -5.67 -3.72 -26.64
CA THR A 97 -5.25 -2.33 -26.70
C THR A 97 -6.33 -1.51 -27.40
N TYR A 98 -6.97 -0.56 -26.68
CA TYR A 98 -7.93 0.36 -27.31
C TYR A 98 -7.23 1.57 -27.93
N THR A 99 -7.86 2.14 -28.97
CA THR A 99 -7.34 3.32 -29.67
C THR A 99 -8.01 4.59 -29.17
N ASP A 100 -7.30 5.72 -29.25
CA ASP A 100 -7.77 7.04 -28.82
C ASP A 100 -8.56 7.80 -29.91
N TRP A 101 -8.93 7.18 -31.03
CA TRP A 101 -9.69 7.83 -32.08
C TRP A 101 -11.11 8.25 -31.65
N ALA A 102 -11.66 7.55 -30.64
CA ALA A 102 -12.87 7.91 -29.96
C ALA A 102 -12.75 7.57 -28.47
N ARG A 103 -13.24 8.47 -27.61
CA ARG A 103 -13.13 8.33 -26.14
C ARG A 103 -13.68 7.00 -25.61
N ASN A 104 -14.74 6.49 -26.21
CA ASN A 104 -15.44 5.30 -25.74
C ASN A 104 -14.90 3.99 -26.34
N ASN A 105 -13.77 4.02 -27.06
CA ASN A 105 -13.14 2.79 -27.54
C ASN A 105 -12.70 1.87 -26.41
N TYR A 106 -12.38 2.42 -25.24
CA TYR A 106 -12.18 1.68 -24.00
C TYR A 106 -13.38 0.78 -23.66
N TRP A 107 -14.60 1.35 -23.64
CA TRP A 107 -15.82 0.59 -23.36
C TRP A 107 -16.18 -0.40 -24.46
N ARG A 108 -15.85 -0.09 -25.73
CA ARG A 108 -16.02 -1.02 -26.84
C ARG A 108 -15.09 -2.24 -26.71
N ALA A 109 -13.86 -2.02 -26.22
CA ALA A 109 -12.93 -3.12 -25.93
C ALA A 109 -13.44 -3.99 -24.78
N ILE A 110 -13.94 -3.41 -23.69
CA ILE A 110 -14.60 -4.16 -22.59
C ILE A 110 -15.78 -4.97 -23.11
N LEU A 111 -16.69 -4.33 -23.86
CA LEU A 111 -17.87 -4.97 -24.44
C LEU A 111 -17.51 -6.18 -25.31
N SER A 112 -16.39 -6.13 -26.03
CA SER A 112 -15.94 -7.26 -26.89
C SER A 112 -15.60 -8.51 -26.08
N VAL A 113 -15.33 -8.37 -24.78
CA VAL A 113 -15.02 -9.48 -23.86
C VAL A 113 -16.26 -9.88 -23.06
N THR A 114 -16.99 -8.90 -22.51
CA THR A 114 -18.13 -9.18 -21.61
C THR A 114 -19.40 -9.61 -22.39
N GLY A 115 -19.62 -9.04 -23.60
CA GLY A 115 -20.94 -9.06 -24.24
C GLY A 115 -21.94 -8.17 -23.50
N THR A 116 -23.20 -8.20 -23.92
CA THR A 116 -24.34 -7.48 -23.32
C THR A 116 -25.25 -8.40 -22.50
N GLY A 117 -26.09 -7.79 -21.65
CA GLY A 117 -27.13 -8.54 -20.90
C GLY A 117 -26.60 -9.50 -19.85
N LYS A 118 -25.37 -9.26 -19.37
CA LYS A 118 -24.69 -10.07 -18.38
C LYS A 118 -24.82 -9.50 -16.98
N THR A 119 -24.67 -10.34 -15.95
CA THR A 119 -24.44 -9.87 -14.58
C THR A 119 -22.97 -9.49 -14.44
N ILE A 120 -22.70 -8.23 -14.15
CA ILE A 120 -21.33 -7.67 -14.09
C ILE A 120 -20.92 -7.40 -12.64
N GLY A 121 -19.80 -7.97 -12.23
CA GLY A 121 -19.10 -7.63 -11.00
C GLY A 121 -18.31 -6.32 -11.17
N ILE A 122 -18.46 -5.38 -10.24
CA ILE A 122 -17.80 -4.07 -10.25
C ILE A 122 -17.19 -3.77 -8.87
N GLU A 123 -16.29 -2.82 -8.84
CA GLU A 123 -15.73 -2.25 -7.60
C GLU A 123 -16.52 -1.01 -7.22
N GLY A 124 -17.50 -1.16 -6.33
CA GLY A 124 -18.42 -0.08 -5.93
C GLY A 124 -17.73 1.04 -5.16
N ASP A 125 -16.59 0.78 -4.54
CA ASP A 125 -15.74 1.74 -3.83
C ASP A 125 -14.80 2.53 -4.76
N HIS A 126 -14.65 2.12 -6.00
CA HIS A 126 -13.72 2.73 -6.97
C HIS A 126 -14.40 3.30 -8.21
N LEU A 127 -15.40 2.62 -8.75
CA LEU A 127 -16.05 3.02 -9.99
C LEU A 127 -16.84 4.34 -9.81
N SER A 128 -16.41 5.42 -10.48
CA SER A 128 -17.11 6.70 -10.38
C SER A 128 -18.53 6.63 -11.00
N LEU A 129 -19.44 7.50 -10.56
CA LEU A 129 -20.80 7.57 -11.10
C LEU A 129 -20.82 7.78 -12.62
N SER A 130 -19.90 8.58 -13.16
CA SER A 130 -19.80 8.80 -14.60
C SER A 130 -19.33 7.57 -15.37
N GLN A 131 -18.40 6.81 -14.79
CA GLN A 131 -17.94 5.55 -15.38
C GLN A 131 -19.02 4.47 -15.30
N ASN A 132 -19.76 4.41 -14.20
CA ASN A 132 -20.92 3.51 -14.08
C ASN A 132 -21.99 3.81 -15.13
N ALA A 133 -22.31 5.09 -15.38
CA ALA A 133 -23.26 5.45 -16.43
C ALA A 133 -22.80 5.01 -17.84
N LEU A 134 -21.51 5.06 -18.11
CA LEU A 134 -20.93 4.54 -19.36
C LEU A 134 -20.99 3.01 -19.41
N LEU A 135 -20.67 2.32 -18.32
CA LEU A 135 -20.83 0.87 -18.19
C LEU A 135 -22.25 0.44 -18.55
N GLU A 136 -23.24 1.05 -17.90
CA GLU A 136 -24.68 0.80 -18.16
C GLU A 136 -25.03 1.02 -19.63
N SER A 137 -24.55 2.13 -20.22
CA SER A 137 -24.83 2.49 -21.60
C SER A 137 -24.23 1.51 -22.62
N PHE A 138 -22.99 1.02 -22.37
CA PHE A 138 -22.27 0.17 -23.31
C PHE A 138 -22.55 -1.32 -23.13
N LEU A 139 -22.63 -1.80 -21.89
CA LEU A 139 -22.78 -3.22 -21.61
C LEU A 139 -24.24 -3.63 -21.45
N SER A 140 -25.15 -2.69 -21.16
CA SER A 140 -26.56 -2.96 -20.85
C SER A 140 -26.70 -4.19 -19.93
N PRO A 141 -26.11 -4.17 -18.73
CA PRO A 141 -26.03 -5.36 -17.88
C PRO A 141 -27.43 -5.77 -17.40
N ALA A 142 -27.65 -7.07 -17.22
CA ALA A 142 -28.86 -7.59 -16.59
C ALA A 142 -28.90 -7.20 -15.08
N ALA A 143 -27.72 -7.17 -14.46
CA ALA A 143 -27.51 -6.67 -13.08
C ALA A 143 -26.04 -6.29 -12.88
N THR A 144 -25.79 -5.44 -11.89
CA THR A 144 -24.43 -5.21 -11.33
C THR A 144 -24.35 -5.79 -9.93
N ARG A 145 -23.15 -6.23 -9.54
CA ARG A 145 -22.81 -6.73 -8.19
C ARG A 145 -21.54 -6.06 -7.72
N ASP A 146 -21.58 -5.50 -6.53
CA ASP A 146 -20.38 -4.96 -5.89
C ASP A 146 -19.56 -6.09 -5.29
N ILE A 147 -18.30 -6.20 -5.71
CA ILE A 147 -17.33 -7.21 -5.24
C ILE A 147 -16.14 -6.60 -4.49
N ALA A 148 -16.19 -5.29 -4.17
CA ALA A 148 -15.06 -4.59 -3.53
C ALA A 148 -14.65 -5.27 -2.22
N THR A 149 -15.61 -5.56 -1.35
CA THR A 149 -15.35 -6.24 -0.06
C THR A 149 -14.79 -7.64 -0.26
N ASP A 150 -15.30 -8.41 -1.22
CA ASP A 150 -14.84 -9.80 -1.45
C ASP A 150 -13.40 -9.83 -2.00
N THR A 151 -13.07 -8.95 -2.94
CA THR A 151 -11.71 -8.82 -3.47
C THR A 151 -10.75 -8.30 -2.39
N MET A 152 -11.16 -7.37 -1.53
CA MET A 152 -10.39 -6.92 -0.38
C MET A 152 -10.08 -8.09 0.56
N ARG A 153 -11.08 -8.87 0.95
CA ARG A 153 -10.90 -10.06 1.83
C ARG A 153 -9.93 -11.06 1.23
N GLN A 154 -10.00 -11.29 -0.10
CA GLN A 154 -9.06 -12.17 -0.77
C GLN A 154 -7.62 -11.66 -0.67
N ARG A 155 -7.38 -10.33 -0.78
CA ARG A 155 -6.05 -9.74 -0.66
C ARG A 155 -5.52 -9.70 0.78
N MET A 156 -6.38 -9.73 1.79
CA MET A 156 -5.96 -9.74 3.20
C MET A 156 -5.06 -10.93 3.52
N HIS A 157 -5.30 -12.11 2.91
CA HIS A 157 -4.47 -13.30 3.07
C HIS A 157 -3.38 -13.35 1.98
N LYS A 158 -2.15 -13.14 2.38
CA LYS A 158 -0.99 -13.12 1.49
C LYS A 158 -0.50 -14.53 1.17
N SER A 159 -0.20 -14.78 -0.08
CA SER A 159 0.51 -15.99 -0.47
C SER A 159 1.97 -15.96 0.01
N ALA A 160 2.63 -17.11 0.00
CA ALA A 160 4.07 -17.17 0.35
C ALA A 160 4.92 -16.25 -0.54
N ALA A 161 4.59 -16.15 -1.84
CA ALA A 161 5.30 -15.27 -2.77
C ALA A 161 5.08 -13.79 -2.47
N GLU A 162 3.88 -13.40 -2.04
CA GLU A 162 3.59 -12.04 -1.57
C GLU A 162 4.36 -11.72 -0.28
N LEU A 163 4.37 -12.65 0.68
CA LEU A 163 5.11 -12.49 1.93
C LEU A 163 6.61 -12.31 1.68
N ASP A 164 7.20 -13.08 0.76
CA ASP A 164 8.62 -12.97 0.42
C ASP A 164 8.93 -11.61 -0.22
N LEU A 165 8.05 -11.09 -1.08
CA LEU A 165 8.21 -9.77 -1.67
C LEU A 165 8.08 -8.66 -0.62
N ILE A 166 7.14 -8.78 0.32
CA ILE A 166 6.95 -7.83 1.42
C ILE A 166 8.16 -7.84 2.36
N ARG A 167 8.72 -9.01 2.72
CA ARG A 167 9.98 -9.10 3.48
C ARG A 167 11.13 -8.39 2.76
N ALA A 168 11.25 -8.60 1.46
CA ALA A 168 12.27 -7.93 0.67
C ALA A 168 12.07 -6.40 0.65
N GLY A 169 10.83 -5.93 0.57
CA GLY A 169 10.49 -4.51 0.67
C GLY A 169 10.84 -3.91 2.02
N ALA A 170 10.57 -4.61 3.13
CA ALA A 170 10.94 -4.17 4.47
C ALA A 170 12.47 -4.02 4.59
N ALA A 171 13.24 -4.99 4.08
CA ALA A 171 14.70 -4.89 4.07
C ALA A 171 15.21 -3.70 3.23
N VAL A 172 14.52 -3.33 2.14
CA VAL A 172 14.84 -2.12 1.35
C VAL A 172 14.51 -0.85 2.16
N ALA A 173 13.40 -0.83 2.90
CA ALA A 173 13.09 0.29 3.77
C ALA A 173 14.17 0.51 4.85
N ASP A 174 14.71 -0.57 5.43
CA ASP A 174 15.82 -0.51 6.37
C ASP A 174 17.09 0.11 5.75
N VAL A 175 17.42 -0.23 4.49
CA VAL A 175 18.52 0.42 3.74
C VAL A 175 18.30 1.93 3.64
N GLY A 176 17.08 2.36 3.33
CA GLY A 176 16.70 3.77 3.31
C GLY A 176 16.86 4.43 4.68
N GLY A 177 16.41 3.75 5.74
CA GLY A 177 16.54 4.21 7.13
C GLY A 177 17.98 4.45 7.55
N TYR A 178 18.89 3.51 7.26
CA TYR A 178 20.32 3.68 7.55
C TYR A 178 20.94 4.81 6.73
N ALA A 179 20.61 4.96 5.45
CA ALA A 179 21.11 6.06 4.62
C ALA A 179 20.65 7.44 5.15
N ILE A 180 19.41 7.54 5.61
CA ILE A 180 18.88 8.73 6.28
C ILE A 180 19.70 9.01 7.55
N ARG A 181 19.81 8.05 8.45
CA ARG A 181 20.54 8.19 9.72
C ARG A 181 21.97 8.70 9.51
N ASP A 182 22.70 8.10 8.56
CA ASP A 182 24.09 8.43 8.28
C ASP A 182 24.24 9.83 7.63
N THR A 183 23.15 10.41 7.12
CA THR A 183 23.13 11.75 6.52
C THR A 183 22.77 12.85 7.53
N ILE A 184 22.09 12.51 8.64
CA ILE A 184 21.63 13.47 9.66
C ILE A 184 22.83 14.18 10.31
N ARG A 185 22.79 15.52 10.32
CA ARG A 185 23.68 16.41 11.06
C ARG A 185 23.06 17.78 11.18
N GLU A 186 23.45 18.55 12.18
CA GLU A 186 23.02 19.94 12.34
C GLU A 186 23.28 20.77 11.07
N GLY A 187 22.32 21.61 10.69
CA GLY A 187 22.37 22.51 9.54
C GLY A 187 22.05 21.89 8.18
N ILE A 188 21.94 20.55 8.06
CA ILE A 188 21.48 19.92 6.80
C ILE A 188 19.98 20.17 6.59
N ARG A 189 19.51 20.22 5.35
CA ARG A 189 18.08 20.40 5.04
C ARG A 189 17.34 19.08 5.10
N GLU A 190 16.06 19.12 5.49
CA GLU A 190 15.15 17.93 5.44
C GLU A 190 15.20 17.25 4.06
N ILE A 191 15.10 18.04 2.98
CA ILE A 191 15.08 17.49 1.62
C ILE A 191 16.38 16.76 1.25
N ASP A 192 17.54 17.22 1.72
CA ASP A 192 18.82 16.55 1.42
C ASP A 192 18.88 15.18 2.11
N VAL A 193 18.33 15.06 3.33
CA VAL A 193 18.23 13.81 4.07
C VAL A 193 17.22 12.86 3.42
N ALA A 194 16.06 13.37 3.02
CA ALA A 194 15.02 12.59 2.34
C ALA A 194 15.54 12.00 1.01
N MET A 195 16.27 12.79 0.22
CA MET A 195 16.84 12.33 -1.05
C MET A 195 17.87 11.22 -0.85
N ALA A 196 18.70 11.30 0.19
CA ALA A 196 19.67 10.23 0.48
C ALA A 196 18.98 8.88 0.75
N GLY A 197 17.92 8.87 1.55
CA GLY A 197 17.15 7.64 1.82
C GLY A 197 16.44 7.12 0.56
N ARG A 198 15.80 8.01 -0.22
CA ARG A 198 15.12 7.63 -1.45
C ARG A 198 16.09 7.02 -2.46
N ASP A 199 17.21 7.69 -2.71
CA ASP A 199 18.20 7.22 -3.68
C ASP A 199 18.77 5.85 -3.27
N ALA A 200 19.03 5.64 -1.99
CA ALA A 200 19.51 4.35 -1.48
C ALA A 200 18.49 3.23 -1.73
N MET A 201 17.20 3.46 -1.44
CA MET A 201 16.15 2.47 -1.69
C MET A 201 15.97 2.17 -3.18
N GLU A 202 15.95 3.19 -4.05
CA GLU A 202 15.82 3.01 -5.50
C GLU A 202 16.98 2.21 -6.10
N LEU A 203 18.21 2.47 -5.66
CA LEU A 203 19.38 1.72 -6.11
C LEU A 203 19.36 0.27 -5.62
N GLU A 204 18.92 0.03 -4.39
CA GLU A 204 18.76 -1.31 -3.83
C GLU A 204 17.67 -2.10 -4.59
N ILE A 205 16.52 -1.48 -4.87
CA ILE A 205 15.47 -2.10 -5.70
C ILE A 205 16.00 -2.43 -7.08
N ALA A 206 16.69 -1.50 -7.74
CA ALA A 206 17.23 -1.72 -9.08
C ALA A 206 18.26 -2.87 -9.12
N SER A 207 19.02 -3.06 -8.04
CA SER A 207 19.99 -4.15 -7.90
C SER A 207 19.32 -5.50 -7.69
N ARG A 208 18.33 -5.57 -6.79
CA ARG A 208 17.69 -6.84 -6.38
C ARG A 208 16.55 -7.27 -7.31
N PHE A 209 15.86 -6.31 -7.91
CA PHE A 209 14.68 -6.50 -8.76
C PHE A 209 14.82 -5.73 -10.07
N PRO A 210 15.76 -6.12 -10.96
CA PRO A 210 16.07 -5.37 -12.19
C PRO A 210 14.87 -5.26 -13.15
N ASP A 211 13.94 -6.19 -13.06
CA ASP A 211 12.72 -6.23 -13.90
C ASP A 211 11.54 -5.44 -13.30
N ALA A 212 11.67 -4.89 -12.09
CA ALA A 212 10.66 -4.03 -11.47
C ALA A 212 10.69 -2.63 -12.12
N GLU A 213 9.98 -2.46 -13.24
CA GLU A 213 10.05 -1.25 -14.06
C GLU A 213 9.26 -0.07 -13.49
N TYR A 214 8.12 -0.30 -12.84
CA TYR A 214 7.34 0.76 -12.20
C TYR A 214 7.73 0.87 -10.74
N ARG A 215 8.18 2.05 -10.36
CA ARG A 215 8.60 2.38 -9.00
C ARG A 215 7.89 3.63 -8.53
N ASP A 216 7.55 3.65 -7.27
CA ASP A 216 6.99 4.80 -6.58
C ASP A 216 7.49 4.78 -5.14
N THR A 217 8.77 5.09 -5.01
CA THR A 217 9.50 5.13 -3.74
C THR A 217 9.58 6.56 -3.25
N TRP A 218 9.20 6.79 -2.00
CA TRP A 218 9.23 8.12 -1.40
C TRP A 218 9.71 8.06 0.04
N VAL A 219 10.17 9.21 0.49
CA VAL A 219 10.60 9.46 1.85
C VAL A 219 9.90 10.72 2.35
N TRP A 220 9.25 10.62 3.50
CA TRP A 220 8.88 11.78 4.30
C TRP A 220 9.86 11.87 5.45
N PHE A 221 10.59 12.99 5.48
CA PHE A 221 11.53 13.30 6.56
C PHE A 221 11.23 14.69 7.10
N GLN A 222 10.82 14.74 8.36
CA GLN A 222 10.35 15.96 9.00
C GLN A 222 11.21 16.24 10.24
N SER A 223 11.24 17.52 10.66
CA SER A 223 12.03 17.95 11.82
C SER A 223 11.30 19.01 12.66
N GLY A 224 11.53 18.99 13.99
CA GLY A 224 10.91 19.88 14.94
C GLY A 224 9.39 19.78 14.89
N ILE A 225 8.68 20.91 14.88
CA ILE A 225 7.20 20.91 14.84
C ILE A 225 6.63 20.30 13.56
N ASN A 226 7.40 20.24 12.47
CA ASN A 226 6.95 19.61 11.23
C ASN A 226 6.70 18.08 11.38
N THR A 227 7.08 17.50 12.54
CA THR A 227 6.77 16.09 12.88
C THR A 227 5.35 15.88 13.41
N ASP A 228 4.58 16.94 13.71
CA ASP A 228 3.25 16.88 14.33
C ASP A 228 2.17 16.22 13.45
N GLY A 229 2.42 16.07 12.16
CA GLY A 229 1.55 15.37 11.21
C GLY A 229 2.30 14.29 10.45
N ALA A 230 1.72 13.07 10.41
CA ALA A 230 2.31 11.94 9.69
C ALA A 230 2.60 12.23 8.21
N HIS A 231 1.79 13.09 7.60
CA HIS A 231 1.85 13.40 6.16
C HIS A 231 2.35 14.83 5.87
N ASN A 232 3.02 15.46 6.82
CA ASN A 232 3.61 16.77 6.57
C ASN A 232 4.69 16.67 5.48
N PRO A 233 4.72 17.61 4.53
CA PRO A 233 5.66 17.56 3.43
C PRO A 233 7.09 17.77 3.88
N VAL A 234 8.03 17.19 3.18
CA VAL A 234 9.46 17.47 3.30
C VAL A 234 9.72 18.90 2.85
N THR A 235 10.49 19.66 3.66
CA THR A 235 10.77 21.07 3.40
C THR A 235 12.26 21.37 3.20
N GLY A 236 12.57 22.65 3.02
CA GLY A 236 13.94 23.14 3.04
C GLY A 236 14.44 23.53 4.43
N ARG A 237 13.69 23.23 5.53
CA ARG A 237 14.10 23.50 6.91
C ARG A 237 15.46 22.87 7.21
N ARG A 238 16.29 23.57 7.95
CA ARG A 238 17.59 23.05 8.40
C ARG A 238 17.46 22.46 9.80
N LEU A 239 18.02 21.28 9.98
CA LEU A 239 18.03 20.59 11.26
C LEU A 239 18.80 21.41 12.31
N GLN A 240 18.28 21.40 13.52
CA GLN A 240 18.88 22.05 14.69
C GLN A 240 19.13 21.01 15.79
N ARG A 241 20.12 21.25 16.62
CA ARG A 241 20.36 20.46 17.82
C ARG A 241 19.11 20.46 18.72
N GLY A 242 18.71 19.29 19.21
CA GLY A 242 17.48 19.10 19.99
C GLY A 242 16.21 18.89 19.14
N ASP A 243 16.29 18.99 17.81
CA ASP A 243 15.12 18.67 16.97
C ASP A 243 14.70 17.21 17.13
N ILE A 244 13.41 16.99 17.36
CA ILE A 244 12.75 15.72 17.06
C ILE A 244 12.66 15.55 15.54
N LEU A 245 12.89 14.35 15.06
CA LEU A 245 12.87 14.00 13.65
C LEU A 245 11.89 12.84 13.43
N SER A 246 11.23 12.84 12.28
CA SER A 246 10.44 11.70 11.79
C SER A 246 11.05 11.17 10.51
N LEU A 247 11.57 9.96 10.57
CA LEU A 247 12.10 9.19 9.45
C LEU A 247 10.97 8.30 8.91
N ASN A 248 10.62 8.45 7.63
CA ASN A 248 9.59 7.62 7.01
C ASN A 248 10.05 7.21 5.60
N CYS A 249 10.24 5.90 5.39
CA CYS A 249 10.67 5.29 4.13
C CYS A 249 9.56 4.40 3.58
N PHE A 250 9.20 4.61 2.32
CA PHE A 250 8.12 3.88 1.65
C PHE A 250 8.59 3.35 0.29
N PRO A 251 9.34 2.24 0.25
CA PRO A 251 9.66 1.59 -1.02
C PRO A 251 8.46 0.85 -1.58
N MET A 252 8.35 0.82 -2.91
CA MET A 252 7.41 0.00 -3.63
C MET A 252 8.13 -0.93 -4.61
N ILE A 253 7.91 -2.24 -4.48
CA ILE A 253 8.44 -3.25 -5.39
C ILE A 253 7.27 -3.95 -6.08
N SER A 254 7.17 -3.82 -7.40
CA SER A 254 6.12 -4.46 -8.20
C SER A 254 4.69 -4.21 -7.68
N GLY A 255 4.43 -3.01 -7.18
CA GLY A 255 3.16 -2.59 -6.62
C GLY A 255 2.97 -2.89 -5.13
N TYR A 256 3.89 -3.59 -4.47
CA TYR A 256 3.82 -3.88 -3.03
C TYR A 256 4.60 -2.84 -2.25
N TYR A 257 3.88 -2.09 -1.42
CA TYR A 257 4.48 -1.15 -0.49
C TYR A 257 4.93 -1.83 0.79
N THR A 258 6.01 -1.29 1.35
CA THR A 258 6.39 -1.47 2.75
C THR A 258 6.69 -0.11 3.36
N ALA A 259 6.83 -0.05 4.66
CA ALA A 259 7.13 1.18 5.38
C ALA A 259 8.11 0.93 6.53
N LEU A 260 8.87 1.96 6.85
CA LEU A 260 9.66 2.09 8.06
C LEU A 260 9.45 3.51 8.57
N GLU A 261 8.97 3.66 9.80
CA GLU A 261 8.88 4.97 10.42
C GLU A 261 9.51 4.97 11.82
N ARG A 262 10.28 6.02 12.13
CA ARG A 262 11.00 6.15 13.40
C ARG A 262 11.03 7.58 13.89
N THR A 263 10.98 7.71 15.21
CA THR A 263 11.38 8.92 15.91
C THR A 263 12.90 8.91 16.08
N LEU A 264 13.55 10.04 15.77
CA LEU A 264 14.96 10.28 16.05
C LEU A 264 15.13 11.67 16.67
N PHE A 265 16.32 11.98 17.18
CA PHE A 265 16.68 13.31 17.66
C PHE A 265 18.08 13.71 17.21
N VAL A 266 18.31 15.03 17.07
CA VAL A 266 19.61 15.59 16.76
C VAL A 266 20.35 15.96 18.07
N GLY A 267 21.37 15.20 18.39
CA GLY A 267 22.34 15.50 19.46
C GLY A 267 21.85 15.32 20.89
N GLU A 268 20.64 15.72 21.23
CA GLU A 268 20.10 15.65 22.59
C GLU A 268 18.58 15.54 22.61
N VAL A 269 18.05 15.00 23.70
CA VAL A 269 16.62 14.85 23.97
C VAL A 269 16.33 15.45 25.34
N ASP A 270 15.34 16.33 25.47
CA ASP A 270 14.90 16.81 26.79
C ASP A 270 14.07 15.75 27.52
N ASP A 271 13.92 15.92 28.85
CA ASP A 271 13.25 14.94 29.70
C ASP A 271 11.79 14.70 29.33
N ALA A 272 11.06 15.74 28.89
CA ALA A 272 9.66 15.62 28.50
C ALA A 272 9.53 14.83 27.20
N SER A 273 10.34 15.15 26.19
CA SER A 273 10.41 14.41 24.93
C SER A 273 10.80 12.94 25.14
N MET A 274 11.80 12.69 26.00
CA MET A 274 12.24 11.32 26.31
C MET A 274 11.11 10.51 26.96
N ALA A 275 10.37 11.08 27.90
CA ALA A 275 9.27 10.39 28.58
C ALA A 275 8.14 10.03 27.60
N ILE A 276 7.77 10.93 26.69
CA ILE A 276 6.74 10.69 25.67
C ILE A 276 7.22 9.60 24.68
N TRP A 277 8.47 9.71 24.22
CA TRP A 277 9.04 8.73 23.30
C TRP A 277 9.06 7.33 23.90
N GLN A 278 9.54 7.18 25.14
CA GLN A 278 9.54 5.90 25.86
C GLN A 278 8.13 5.33 26.06
N ALA A 279 7.13 6.19 26.31
CA ALA A 279 5.74 5.76 26.42
C ALA A 279 5.21 5.25 25.06
N ASN A 280 5.57 5.93 23.95
CA ASN A 280 5.19 5.48 22.60
C ASN A 280 5.86 4.15 22.23
N VAL A 281 7.15 3.98 22.58
CA VAL A 281 7.87 2.71 22.43
C VAL A 281 7.20 1.58 23.22
N GLY A 282 6.83 1.83 24.48
CA GLY A 282 6.12 0.84 25.29
C GLY A 282 4.74 0.44 24.73
N ALA A 283 4.01 1.38 24.11
CA ALA A 283 2.78 1.09 23.39
C ALA A 283 3.02 0.23 22.13
N HIS A 284 4.08 0.51 21.40
CA HIS A 284 4.52 -0.26 20.23
C HIS A 284 4.88 -1.71 20.62
N GLU A 285 5.68 -1.90 21.66
CA GLU A 285 6.05 -3.23 22.18
C GLU A 285 4.82 -4.01 22.67
N LEU A 286 3.94 -3.35 23.43
CA LEU A 286 2.67 -3.96 23.85
C LEU A 286 1.87 -4.41 22.62
N GLY A 287 1.68 -3.52 21.64
CA GLY A 287 0.94 -3.81 20.42
C GLY A 287 1.50 -5.03 19.68
N ILE A 288 2.82 -5.08 19.47
CA ILE A 288 3.48 -6.25 18.84
C ILE A 288 3.15 -7.53 19.62
N SER A 289 3.20 -7.51 20.94
CA SER A 289 2.92 -8.70 21.78
C SER A 289 1.48 -9.21 21.68
N LEU A 290 0.55 -8.36 21.28
CA LEU A 290 -0.88 -8.69 21.16
C LEU A 290 -1.25 -9.25 19.76
N LEU A 291 -0.45 -8.98 18.74
CA LEU A 291 -0.73 -9.37 17.36
C LEU A 291 -0.49 -10.87 17.16
N LYS A 292 -1.56 -11.64 17.06
CA LYS A 292 -1.55 -13.08 16.76
C LYS A 292 -2.88 -13.53 16.16
N ALA A 293 -2.90 -14.69 15.53
CA ALA A 293 -4.15 -15.29 15.03
C ALA A 293 -5.17 -15.48 16.19
N GLY A 294 -6.43 -15.15 15.89
CA GLY A 294 -7.55 -15.25 16.84
C GLY A 294 -7.82 -13.98 17.66
N THR A 295 -6.95 -12.97 17.65
CA THR A 295 -7.21 -11.66 18.28
C THR A 295 -7.93 -10.75 17.30
N THR A 296 -8.85 -9.90 17.73
CA THR A 296 -9.49 -8.90 16.85
C THR A 296 -8.70 -7.59 16.82
N CYS A 297 -8.85 -6.84 15.72
CA CYS A 297 -8.24 -5.51 15.60
C CYS A 297 -8.71 -4.57 16.73
N ALA A 298 -10.00 -4.63 17.09
CA ALA A 298 -10.58 -3.84 18.18
C ALA A 298 -9.97 -4.18 19.54
N GLU A 299 -9.77 -5.49 19.86
CA GLU A 299 -9.14 -5.91 21.12
C GLU A 299 -7.71 -5.40 21.27
N VAL A 300 -6.89 -5.45 20.20
CA VAL A 300 -5.53 -4.89 20.19
C VAL A 300 -5.59 -3.38 20.48
N THR A 301 -6.50 -2.68 19.79
CA THR A 301 -6.69 -1.23 19.93
C THR A 301 -7.06 -0.85 21.35
N GLU A 302 -8.01 -1.56 21.98
CA GLU A 302 -8.48 -1.31 23.34
C GLU A 302 -7.35 -1.45 24.37
N GLN A 303 -6.51 -2.46 24.24
CA GLN A 303 -5.36 -2.67 25.12
C GLN A 303 -4.35 -1.50 25.05
N ILE A 304 -4.07 -1.01 23.82
CA ILE A 304 -3.16 0.12 23.63
C ILE A 304 -3.82 1.42 24.15
N ASN A 305 -5.12 1.61 23.95
CA ASN A 305 -5.87 2.72 24.52
C ASN A 305 -5.76 2.75 26.05
N THR A 306 -5.94 1.60 26.69
CA THR A 306 -5.80 1.46 28.15
C THR A 306 -4.39 1.85 28.60
N TYR A 307 -3.36 1.35 27.91
CA TYR A 307 -1.96 1.70 28.18
C TYR A 307 -1.69 3.20 28.15
N PHE A 308 -2.21 3.90 27.13
CA PHE A 308 -2.06 5.36 27.02
C PHE A 308 -2.94 6.12 28.02
N ALA A 309 -4.16 5.65 28.30
CA ALA A 309 -5.04 6.29 29.29
C ALA A 309 -4.45 6.29 30.70
N GLU A 310 -3.82 5.18 31.13
CA GLU A 310 -3.13 5.07 32.41
C GLU A 310 -1.94 6.03 32.58
N ARG A 311 -1.48 6.64 31.47
CA ARG A 311 -0.35 7.60 31.41
C ARG A 311 -0.78 9.01 31.06
N ASP A 312 -2.08 9.29 31.01
CA ASP A 312 -2.65 10.57 30.57
C ASP A 312 -2.17 10.98 29.15
N LEU A 313 -1.96 10.00 28.24
CA LEU A 313 -1.46 10.24 26.88
C LEU A 313 -2.50 9.95 25.78
N LEU A 314 -3.61 9.28 26.08
CA LEU A 314 -4.60 8.90 25.06
C LEU A 314 -5.17 10.07 24.28
N GLN A 315 -5.29 11.26 24.89
CA GLN A 315 -5.77 12.48 24.24
C GLN A 315 -4.83 12.99 23.13
N TYR A 316 -3.60 12.52 23.08
CA TYR A 316 -2.61 12.90 22.06
C TYR A 316 -2.56 11.93 20.88
N ARG A 317 -3.34 10.84 20.93
CA ARG A 317 -3.57 9.95 19.81
C ARG A 317 -4.54 10.58 18.82
N THR A 318 -4.25 10.51 17.51
CA THR A 318 -5.06 11.14 16.46
C THR A 318 -5.59 10.18 15.39
N PHE A 319 -5.10 8.94 15.31
CA PHE A 319 -5.54 7.91 14.36
C PHE A 319 -5.38 6.49 14.93
N GLY A 320 -5.65 5.45 14.14
CA GLY A 320 -5.49 4.04 14.54
C GLY A 320 -4.05 3.66 14.86
N TYR A 321 -3.84 2.40 15.29
CA TYR A 321 -2.52 1.91 15.67
C TYR A 321 -1.85 1.04 14.62
N GLY A 322 -2.45 0.89 13.45
CA GLY A 322 -1.89 0.11 12.38
C GLY A 322 -2.88 -0.14 11.24
N HIS A 323 -2.35 -0.55 10.11
CA HIS A 323 -3.12 -0.86 8.91
C HIS A 323 -2.47 -1.98 8.09
N SER A 324 -3.21 -2.53 7.13
CA SER A 324 -2.73 -3.60 6.26
C SER A 324 -1.61 -3.16 5.33
N PHE A 325 -0.78 -4.13 4.94
CA PHE A 325 0.21 -4.01 3.88
C PHE A 325 -0.05 -5.02 2.77
N GLY A 326 0.21 -4.61 1.52
CA GLY A 326 0.00 -5.41 0.32
C GLY A 326 0.10 -4.57 -0.94
N VAL A 327 -0.58 -5.03 -2.01
CA VAL A 327 -0.59 -4.33 -3.29
C VAL A 327 -1.21 -2.94 -3.16
N LEU A 328 -0.43 -1.91 -3.49
CA LEU A 328 -0.81 -0.48 -3.47
C LEU A 328 -1.45 -0.01 -2.15
N SER A 329 -0.99 -0.53 -1.01
CA SER A 329 -1.55 -0.25 0.33
C SER A 329 -1.45 1.22 0.75
N HIS A 330 -0.54 2.02 0.16
CA HIS A 330 -0.43 3.46 0.35
C HIS A 330 -1.27 4.29 -0.64
N TYR A 331 -2.07 3.61 -1.46
CA TYR A 331 -3.12 4.17 -2.28
C TYR A 331 -4.46 3.51 -1.90
N TYR A 332 -5.32 3.25 -2.86
CA TYR A 332 -6.63 2.64 -2.65
C TYR A 332 -6.59 1.11 -2.46
N GLY A 333 -5.40 0.49 -2.50
CA GLY A 333 -5.22 -0.95 -2.28
C GLY A 333 -5.19 -1.38 -0.82
N ARG A 334 -5.23 -0.43 0.14
CA ARG A 334 -5.30 -0.72 1.57
C ARG A 334 -6.54 -1.56 1.88
N GLU A 335 -6.35 -2.63 2.62
CA GLU A 335 -7.48 -3.45 3.08
C GLU A 335 -8.08 -2.81 4.35
N ALA A 336 -9.08 -1.94 4.17
CA ALA A 336 -9.68 -1.16 5.25
C ALA A 336 -10.38 -2.02 6.32
N GLY A 337 -10.68 -3.29 6.02
CA GLY A 337 -11.13 -4.25 7.01
C GLY A 337 -10.02 -4.79 7.91
N LEU A 338 -8.75 -4.42 7.68
CA LEU A 338 -7.59 -4.84 8.47
C LEU A 338 -6.84 -3.61 8.96
N GLU A 339 -7.47 -2.86 9.86
CA GLU A 339 -6.90 -1.69 10.54
C GLU A 339 -7.09 -1.82 12.06
N LEU A 340 -6.10 -1.42 12.85
CA LEU A 340 -6.17 -1.41 14.32
C LEU A 340 -6.96 -0.19 14.78
N ARG A 341 -8.28 -0.35 14.86
CA ARG A 341 -9.26 0.66 15.25
C ARG A 341 -10.35 0.04 16.10
N GLU A 342 -11.04 0.87 16.89
CA GLU A 342 -12.10 0.45 17.82
C GLU A 342 -13.31 -0.18 17.12
N ASP A 343 -13.57 0.19 15.88
CA ASP A 343 -14.75 -0.22 15.11
C ASP A 343 -14.48 -1.35 14.11
N ILE A 344 -13.30 -2.00 14.20
CA ILE A 344 -12.89 -3.09 13.31
C ILE A 344 -12.83 -4.41 14.08
N ASP A 345 -13.83 -5.25 13.89
CA ASP A 345 -13.96 -6.56 14.52
C ASP A 345 -13.28 -7.71 13.74
N THR A 346 -12.45 -7.38 12.75
CA THR A 346 -11.73 -8.40 11.98
C THR A 346 -10.84 -9.21 12.89
N VAL A 347 -11.04 -10.53 12.88
CA VAL A 347 -10.16 -11.49 13.53
C VAL A 347 -8.88 -11.63 12.72
N LEU A 348 -7.73 -11.47 13.36
CA LEU A 348 -6.44 -11.69 12.73
C LEU A 348 -6.25 -13.17 12.41
N GLU A 349 -5.74 -13.47 11.22
CA GLU A 349 -5.46 -14.81 10.73
C GLU A 349 -4.02 -14.91 10.22
N ALA A 350 -3.45 -16.11 10.29
CA ALA A 350 -2.11 -16.36 9.75
C ALA A 350 -2.01 -15.99 8.26
N GLY A 351 -0.93 -15.33 7.86
CA GLY A 351 -0.72 -14.81 6.51
C GLY A 351 -1.27 -13.39 6.27
N MET A 352 -1.98 -12.79 7.23
CA MET A 352 -2.27 -11.35 7.20
C MET A 352 -1.02 -10.54 7.51
N VAL A 353 -0.91 -9.34 6.91
CA VAL A 353 0.22 -8.42 7.14
C VAL A 353 -0.32 -7.08 7.59
N ILE A 354 0.15 -6.63 8.73
CA ILE A 354 -0.32 -5.41 9.39
C ILE A 354 0.84 -4.62 10.00
N SER A 355 0.73 -3.29 10.04
CA SER A 355 1.65 -2.47 10.82
C SER A 355 1.29 -2.44 12.31
N MET A 356 2.30 -2.13 13.12
CA MET A 356 2.14 -1.59 14.47
C MET A 356 2.77 -0.21 14.50
N GLU A 357 1.95 0.86 14.59
CA GLU A 357 2.39 2.24 14.38
C GLU A 357 1.73 3.24 15.37
N PRO A 358 1.86 3.06 16.68
CA PRO A 358 1.35 4.05 17.61
C PRO A 358 2.03 5.40 17.39
N MET A 359 1.23 6.48 17.38
CA MET A 359 1.71 7.85 17.26
C MET A 359 1.06 8.75 18.29
N LEU A 360 1.87 9.60 18.93
CA LEU A 360 1.43 10.68 19.80
C LEU A 360 1.84 12.02 19.20
N THR A 361 0.93 12.98 19.18
CA THR A 361 1.17 14.34 18.70
C THR A 361 1.01 15.34 19.83
N ILE A 362 2.10 16.01 20.20
CA ILE A 362 2.11 17.04 21.25
C ILE A 362 2.13 18.42 20.58
N ALA A 363 1.17 19.26 20.96
CA ALA A 363 1.00 20.57 20.34
C ALA A 363 2.19 21.53 20.60
N GLU A 364 2.44 22.45 19.65
CA GLU A 364 3.46 23.48 19.77
C GLU A 364 3.29 24.28 21.08
N GLY A 365 4.41 24.58 21.72
CA GLY A 365 4.45 25.31 23.00
C GLY A 365 4.22 24.47 24.24
N GLN A 366 3.93 23.19 24.10
CA GLN A 366 3.89 22.25 25.22
C GLN A 366 5.25 21.55 25.39
N PRO A 367 5.60 21.09 26.61
CA PRO A 367 6.78 20.27 26.81
C PRO A 367 6.71 19.00 25.96
N GLY A 368 7.78 18.71 25.22
CA GLY A 368 7.83 17.57 24.31
C GLY A 368 7.06 17.76 23.00
N ALA A 369 6.84 19.02 22.54
CA ALA A 369 6.13 19.31 21.30
C ALA A 369 6.73 18.58 20.08
N GLY A 370 5.86 17.94 19.27
CA GLY A 370 6.23 17.18 18.08
C GLY A 370 5.43 15.88 17.93
N GLY A 371 5.77 15.07 16.94
CA GLY A 371 5.13 13.79 16.67
C GLY A 371 6.07 12.62 16.92
N TYR A 372 5.67 11.72 17.80
CA TYR A 372 6.42 10.52 18.19
C TYR A 372 5.78 9.31 17.56
N ARG A 373 6.54 8.53 16.79
CA ARG A 373 6.04 7.30 16.15
C ARG A 373 7.12 6.23 16.05
N GLU A 374 6.68 4.99 16.16
CA GLU A 374 7.43 3.80 15.80
C GLU A 374 6.53 2.96 14.91
N HIS A 375 7.07 2.44 13.83
CA HIS A 375 6.27 1.68 12.86
C HIS A 375 7.04 0.46 12.39
N ASP A 376 6.50 -0.71 12.68
CA ASP A 376 6.98 -2.00 12.19
C ASP A 376 5.91 -2.70 11.37
N ILE A 377 6.33 -3.55 10.45
CA ILE A 377 5.46 -4.43 9.68
C ILE A 377 5.56 -5.84 10.24
N LEU A 378 4.40 -6.44 10.50
CA LEU A 378 4.29 -7.75 11.10
C LEU A 378 3.45 -8.70 10.22
N ILE A 379 3.98 -9.91 10.04
CA ILE A 379 3.25 -11.01 9.43
C ILE A 379 2.60 -11.81 10.57
N ILE A 380 1.29 -11.93 10.56
CA ILE A 380 0.57 -12.73 11.56
C ILE A 380 0.85 -14.22 11.31
N THR A 381 1.15 -14.93 12.39
CA THR A 381 1.36 -16.39 12.42
C THR A 381 0.34 -17.05 13.35
N GLU A 382 0.28 -18.37 13.34
CA GLU A 382 -0.66 -19.12 14.20
C GLU A 382 -0.47 -18.79 15.70
N ASP A 383 0.78 -18.69 16.16
CA ASP A 383 1.11 -18.54 17.59
C ASP A 383 1.58 -17.13 17.97
N GLY A 384 1.66 -16.19 17.00
CA GLY A 384 2.18 -14.83 17.23
C GLY A 384 2.31 -14.04 15.96
N ASN A 385 3.47 -13.40 15.78
CA ASN A 385 3.81 -12.65 14.57
C ASN A 385 5.32 -12.72 14.29
N GLU A 386 5.66 -12.41 13.04
CA GLU A 386 7.02 -12.18 12.57
C GLU A 386 7.18 -10.69 12.31
N ASN A 387 7.99 -10.00 13.11
CA ASN A 387 8.40 -8.63 12.80
C ASN A 387 9.45 -8.66 11.69
N ILE A 388 9.14 -8.08 10.54
CA ILE A 388 10.02 -8.08 9.36
C ILE A 388 10.80 -6.77 9.19
N THR A 389 10.63 -5.79 10.09
CA THR A 389 11.35 -4.53 10.09
C THR A 389 12.64 -4.70 10.91
N GLY A 390 13.79 -4.50 10.28
CA GLY A 390 15.10 -4.72 10.90
C GLY A 390 15.76 -3.46 11.47
N TYR A 391 15.30 -2.26 11.11
CA TYR A 391 15.83 -1.01 11.65
C TYR A 391 15.41 -0.82 13.12
N PRO A 392 16.34 -0.46 14.06
CA PRO A 392 16.02 -0.36 15.48
C PRO A 392 15.01 0.76 15.77
N TYR A 393 14.13 0.53 16.75
CA TYR A 393 13.22 1.52 17.31
C TYR A 393 13.69 2.03 18.67
N GLY A 394 13.09 3.13 19.13
CA GLY A 394 13.38 3.74 20.43
C GLY A 394 14.68 4.53 20.48
N PRO A 395 15.06 5.07 21.67
CA PRO A 395 16.15 6.02 21.82
C PRO A 395 17.54 5.46 21.55
N GLU A 396 17.72 4.14 21.74
CA GLU A 396 19.03 3.50 21.59
C GLU A 396 19.44 3.50 20.10
N GLY A 397 20.46 4.29 19.75
CA GLY A 397 20.96 4.43 18.39
C GLY A 397 20.19 5.42 17.49
N ASN A 398 19.12 6.06 17.99
CA ASN A 398 18.31 7.04 17.27
C ASN A 398 18.43 8.47 17.82
N VAL A 399 19.30 8.72 18.76
CA VAL A 399 19.80 10.07 19.11
C VAL A 399 21.11 10.26 18.36
N ILE A 400 21.10 11.14 17.35
CA ILE A 400 22.17 11.28 16.34
C ILE A 400 22.99 12.53 16.62
N GLY A 401 24.28 12.40 16.93
CA GLY A 401 25.11 13.58 17.22
C GLY A 401 26.54 13.31 17.46
#